data_3e2fc393d2708259614b751fc5cfb32c
#
_entry.id   3e2fc393d2708259614b751fc5cfb32c
#
_cell.length_a   1.000
_cell.length_b   1.000
_cell.length_c   1.000
_cell.angle_alpha   90.00
_cell.angle_beta   90.00
_cell.angle_gamma   90.00
#
_symmetry.space_group_name_H-M   'P 1'
#
loop_
_entity.id
_entity.type
_entity.pdbx_description
1 polymer ?
#
loop_
_entity_poly.entity_id
_entity_poly.type
_entity_poly.pdbx_seq_one_letter_code
_entity_poly.pdbx_strand_id
1 'polypeptide(L)'
;KSEKNRFMNVRDLSPTTVWNNFEDLNAVPRPSKKEEKVIQFIKDFGENLSLETYVDSAGNVIIKKPATLGMESKKTVILQSHLDMVHQKNSDTDFDFLTQGIESFIDGDWVTAKGTTLGADNGMGVAAIMTLLASKDISHPAIEGLFTIDEETGMTGAFELEKGILNGEVLLNLDTEDDDEFSIGCAGGIDTNSEIHFQTTAIDSSFHGYTISVKGLKGGHSGMDIHLDRGNANKIMNRIHKVAMDYDLRIVEVDGGSLRNAIPRESFSLIAVNSTSFLSDAEIVISDIKNEFNITEPLLEIVIKEAELPKSGLSNADSNKVIDSIYSIFNGVYKMSQSIKGLVETSSSLARVVVNEGKFLTQSLQRSSVDSSKFDVANSVGAALKSIGAQVEHTGSYPGWAPNPNSPILEIMVPLYEKMYNEQPRVQACHAGLECGILNERYPGLDMISFGPTIKNPHSPDEKVHIASVEKFWNFLLEVLVRVPEK
;
A
#
# COMPACT_ATOMS: atom_id res chain seq x y z
N LYS A 1 -25.40 -1.03 -30.67
CA LYS A 1 -25.17 -0.71 -29.23
C LYS A 1 -24.24 0.49 -29.03
N SER A 2 -23.38 0.86 -29.99
CA SER A 2 -22.40 1.97 -29.85
C SER A 2 -23.00 3.39 -30.09
N GLU A 3 -24.12 3.52 -30.75
CA GLU A 3 -24.71 4.85 -31.07
C GLU A 3 -25.59 5.44 -29.94
N LYS A 4 -26.13 4.59 -29.04
CA LYS A 4 -26.96 5.07 -27.92
C LYS A 4 -26.14 5.75 -26.80
N ASN A 5 -24.82 5.43 -26.66
CA ASN A 5 -23.98 5.98 -25.60
C ASN A 5 -23.34 7.35 -25.94
N ARG A 6 -23.49 7.83 -27.16
CA ARG A 6 -22.86 9.08 -27.63
C ARG A 6 -23.48 10.37 -27.06
N PHE A 7 -24.67 10.26 -26.46
CA PHE A 7 -25.43 11.39 -25.90
C PHE A 7 -25.79 11.21 -24.42
N MET A 8 -25.36 10.11 -23.77
CA MET A 8 -25.68 9.86 -22.38
C MET A 8 -24.67 10.57 -21.49
N ASN A 9 -25.14 11.36 -20.54
CA ASN A 9 -24.31 12.03 -19.57
C ASN A 9 -24.04 11.06 -18.40
N VAL A 10 -22.90 11.22 -17.71
CA VAL A 10 -22.58 10.44 -16.50
C VAL A 10 -23.71 10.55 -15.46
N ARG A 11 -24.34 11.71 -15.34
CA ARG A 11 -25.48 11.94 -14.43
C ARG A 11 -26.74 11.14 -14.75
N ASP A 12 -26.86 10.61 -15.96
CA ASP A 12 -28.00 9.80 -16.37
C ASP A 12 -27.83 8.31 -16.10
N LEU A 13 -26.64 7.90 -15.63
CA LEU A 13 -26.34 6.51 -15.31
C LEU A 13 -27.10 6.03 -14.08
N SER A 14 -27.38 4.73 -14.00
CA SER A 14 -28.01 4.10 -12.84
C SER A 14 -26.95 3.53 -11.86
N PRO A 15 -27.06 3.75 -10.56
CA PRO A 15 -28.10 4.53 -9.83
C PRO A 15 -27.90 6.04 -9.99
N THR A 16 -28.92 6.73 -10.44
CA THR A 16 -28.84 8.16 -10.81
C THR A 16 -28.37 9.04 -9.65
N THR A 17 -28.85 8.79 -8.44
CA THR A 17 -28.46 9.59 -7.26
C THR A 17 -27.00 9.42 -6.88
N VAL A 18 -26.46 8.21 -7.01
CA VAL A 18 -25.03 7.94 -6.74
C VAL A 18 -24.15 8.67 -7.75
N TRP A 19 -24.46 8.57 -9.04
CA TRP A 19 -23.70 9.25 -10.08
C TRP A 19 -23.81 10.78 -10.01
N ASN A 20 -24.97 11.31 -9.64
CA ASN A 20 -25.12 12.74 -9.43
C ASN A 20 -24.27 13.23 -8.24
N ASN A 21 -24.25 12.51 -7.13
CA ASN A 21 -23.41 12.85 -6.00
C ASN A 21 -21.93 12.74 -6.36
N PHE A 22 -21.55 11.74 -7.17
CA PHE A 22 -20.17 11.60 -7.67
C PHE A 22 -19.75 12.80 -8.53
N GLU A 23 -20.59 13.23 -9.45
CA GLU A 23 -20.33 14.42 -10.29
C GLU A 23 -20.29 15.72 -9.47
N ASP A 24 -21.17 15.86 -8.48
CA ASP A 24 -21.14 17.02 -7.58
C ASP A 24 -19.86 17.06 -6.75
N LEU A 25 -19.41 15.91 -6.26
CA LEU A 25 -18.14 15.78 -5.54
C LEU A 25 -16.95 16.10 -6.46
N ASN A 26 -16.94 15.59 -7.68
CA ASN A 26 -15.88 15.83 -8.65
C ASN A 26 -15.78 17.27 -9.14
N ALA A 27 -16.85 18.04 -9.01
CA ALA A 27 -16.82 19.48 -9.25
C ALA A 27 -16.00 20.25 -8.18
N VAL A 28 -15.72 19.63 -7.04
CA VAL A 28 -14.97 20.22 -5.93
C VAL A 28 -13.51 19.76 -5.97
N PRO A 29 -12.54 20.67 -6.11
CA PRO A 29 -11.12 20.34 -5.99
C PRO A 29 -10.81 19.68 -4.64
N ARG A 30 -10.13 18.50 -4.68
CA ARG A 30 -9.84 17.70 -3.48
C ARG A 30 -8.51 16.92 -3.56
N PRO A 31 -7.42 17.50 -4.10
CA PRO A 31 -6.15 16.80 -4.12
C PRO A 31 -5.66 16.58 -2.69
N SER A 32 -4.97 15.46 -2.44
CA SER A 32 -4.42 15.12 -1.13
C SER A 32 -3.62 16.27 -0.51
N LYS A 33 -3.80 16.53 0.78
CA LYS A 33 -3.24 17.64 1.55
C LYS A 33 -3.79 19.05 1.21
N LYS A 34 -4.83 19.13 0.38
CA LYS A 34 -5.54 20.35 0.00
C LYS A 34 -7.05 20.10 -0.03
N GLU A 35 -7.57 19.55 1.07
CA GLU A 35 -8.96 19.09 1.17
C GLU A 35 -9.92 20.13 1.75
N GLU A 36 -9.48 21.37 2.02
CA GLU A 36 -10.30 22.38 2.70
C GLU A 36 -11.66 22.60 2.01
N LYS A 37 -11.67 22.61 0.66
CA LYS A 37 -12.90 22.79 -0.13
C LYS A 37 -13.85 21.62 -0.01
N VAL A 38 -13.35 20.38 -0.08
CA VAL A 38 -14.20 19.19 0.00
C VAL A 38 -14.69 18.95 1.43
N ILE A 39 -13.87 19.28 2.45
CA ILE A 39 -14.31 19.24 3.85
C ILE A 39 -15.51 20.16 4.03
N GLN A 40 -15.43 21.41 3.54
CA GLN A 40 -16.53 22.35 3.63
C GLN A 40 -17.76 21.87 2.84
N PHE A 41 -17.55 21.30 1.64
CA PHE A 41 -18.62 20.74 0.81
C PHE A 41 -19.40 19.64 1.54
N ILE A 42 -18.72 18.69 2.17
CA ILE A 42 -19.36 17.59 2.91
C ILE A 42 -20.00 18.10 4.21
N LYS A 43 -19.37 19.03 4.91
CA LYS A 43 -19.97 19.67 6.06
C LYS A 43 -21.28 20.35 5.71
N ASP A 44 -21.30 21.18 4.66
CA ASP A 44 -22.50 21.86 4.19
C ASP A 44 -23.58 20.86 3.76
N PHE A 45 -23.18 19.74 3.12
CA PHE A 45 -24.08 18.67 2.73
C PHE A 45 -24.84 18.10 3.95
N GLY A 46 -24.13 17.76 5.02
CA GLY A 46 -24.75 17.24 6.25
C GLY A 46 -25.65 18.27 6.94
N GLU A 47 -25.19 19.51 7.06
CA GLU A 47 -25.94 20.61 7.68
C GLU A 47 -27.22 20.95 6.88
N ASN A 48 -27.15 20.97 5.56
CA ASN A 48 -28.32 21.20 4.69
C ASN A 48 -29.37 20.10 4.78
N LEU A 49 -28.98 18.89 5.17
CA LEU A 49 -29.89 17.78 5.46
C LEU A 49 -30.44 17.83 6.90
N SER A 50 -30.05 18.82 7.71
CA SER A 50 -30.35 18.89 9.14
C SER A 50 -29.89 17.67 9.93
N LEU A 51 -28.80 17.04 9.51
CA LEU A 51 -28.17 15.94 10.20
C LEU A 51 -27.06 16.43 11.16
N GLU A 52 -26.85 15.70 12.23
CA GLU A 52 -25.72 15.95 13.12
C GLU A 52 -24.42 15.83 12.35
N THR A 53 -23.70 16.94 12.24
CA THR A 53 -22.47 17.04 11.43
C THR A 53 -21.35 17.60 12.28
N TYR A 54 -20.21 16.90 12.32
CA TYR A 54 -19.06 17.25 13.11
C TYR A 54 -17.79 17.17 12.26
N VAL A 55 -16.95 18.19 12.36
CA VAL A 55 -15.60 18.16 11.77
C VAL A 55 -14.61 18.11 12.93
N ASP A 56 -13.79 17.05 12.95
CA ASP A 56 -12.81 16.88 14.01
C ASP A 56 -11.57 17.78 13.81
N SER A 57 -10.65 17.76 14.76
CA SER A 57 -9.44 18.60 14.73
C SER A 57 -8.50 18.29 13.56
N ALA A 58 -8.56 17.07 13.01
CA ALA A 58 -7.77 16.67 11.84
C ALA A 58 -8.40 17.16 10.53
N GLY A 59 -9.71 17.37 10.50
CA GLY A 59 -10.48 17.70 9.30
C GLY A 59 -11.35 16.54 8.79
N ASN A 60 -11.43 15.42 9.49
CA ASN A 60 -12.40 14.37 9.18
C ASN A 60 -13.82 14.90 9.39
N VAL A 61 -14.75 14.50 8.54
CA VAL A 61 -16.16 14.87 8.67
C VAL A 61 -16.96 13.65 9.10
N ILE A 62 -17.77 13.81 10.14
CA ILE A 62 -18.68 12.77 10.64
C ILE A 62 -20.12 13.30 10.53
N ILE A 63 -20.96 12.56 9.83
CA ILE A 63 -22.39 12.88 9.68
C ILE A 63 -23.20 11.70 10.19
N LYS A 64 -24.06 11.94 11.18
CA LYS A 64 -24.89 10.92 11.82
C LYS A 64 -26.33 11.00 11.35
N LYS A 65 -26.91 9.87 11.00
CA LYS A 65 -28.30 9.73 10.60
C LYS A 65 -28.99 8.68 11.45
N PRO A 66 -30.14 9.00 12.10
CA PRO A 66 -30.90 8.02 12.87
C PRO A 66 -31.37 6.84 12.02
N ALA A 67 -31.60 5.70 12.66
CA ALA A 67 -32.21 4.54 12.03
C ALA A 67 -33.59 4.89 11.44
N THR A 68 -33.93 4.28 10.32
CA THR A 68 -35.31 4.32 9.79
C THR A 68 -36.25 3.46 10.64
N LEU A 69 -37.53 3.72 10.53
CA LEU A 69 -38.56 3.02 11.29
C LEU A 69 -38.42 1.49 11.16
N GLY A 70 -38.37 0.80 12.30
CA GLY A 70 -38.18 -0.65 12.35
C GLY A 70 -36.74 -1.15 12.31
N MET A 71 -35.77 -0.25 12.21
CA MET A 71 -34.33 -0.59 12.17
C MET A 71 -33.57 -0.15 13.40
N GLU A 72 -34.24 0.34 14.42
CA GLU A 72 -33.64 0.95 15.61
C GLU A 72 -32.92 -0.08 16.52
N SER A 73 -33.32 -1.35 16.45
CA SER A 73 -32.68 -2.45 17.20
C SER A 73 -31.37 -2.95 16.56
N LYS A 74 -31.12 -2.59 15.31
CA LYS A 74 -29.92 -3.00 14.59
C LYS A 74 -28.69 -2.26 15.10
N LYS A 75 -27.52 -2.90 15.00
CA LYS A 75 -26.24 -2.25 15.29
C LYS A 75 -26.03 -1.03 14.44
N THR A 76 -25.47 0.03 15.02
CA THR A 76 -25.09 1.22 14.28
C THR A 76 -23.93 0.91 13.34
N VAL A 77 -24.02 1.36 12.09
CA VAL A 77 -23.04 1.14 11.04
C VAL A 77 -22.25 2.42 10.75
N ILE A 78 -20.94 2.31 10.81
CA ILE A 78 -20.03 3.34 10.27
C ILE A 78 -19.82 3.02 8.80
N LEU A 79 -20.13 3.97 7.93
CA LEU A 79 -19.81 3.93 6.51
C LEU A 79 -18.62 4.86 6.28
N GLN A 80 -17.50 4.34 5.81
CA GLN A 80 -16.25 5.09 5.76
C GLN A 80 -15.68 5.14 4.35
N SER A 81 -15.27 6.33 3.94
CA SER A 81 -14.55 6.61 2.70
C SER A 81 -13.64 7.83 2.87
N HIS A 82 -12.59 7.95 2.05
CA HIS A 82 -11.72 9.12 2.09
C HIS A 82 -12.12 10.18 1.07
N LEU A 83 -11.88 11.45 1.43
CA LEU A 83 -12.28 12.62 0.64
C LEU A 83 -11.25 13.04 -0.39
N ASP A 84 -9.97 12.83 -0.11
CA ASP A 84 -8.89 13.21 -1.00
C ASP A 84 -8.78 12.29 -2.21
N MET A 85 -8.06 12.74 -3.20
CA MET A 85 -7.72 11.95 -4.38
C MET A 85 -6.28 12.19 -4.81
N VAL A 86 -5.67 11.17 -5.41
CA VAL A 86 -4.40 11.32 -6.13
C VAL A 86 -4.61 12.26 -7.33
N HIS A 87 -3.71 13.20 -7.51
CA HIS A 87 -3.78 14.23 -8.54
C HIS A 87 -2.66 14.03 -9.59
N GLN A 88 -2.97 13.22 -10.59
CA GLN A 88 -2.09 12.97 -11.73
C GLN A 88 -2.74 13.44 -13.03
N LYS A 89 -1.93 13.98 -13.95
CA LYS A 89 -2.39 14.36 -15.28
C LYS A 89 -1.36 13.99 -16.34
N ASN A 90 -1.80 13.84 -17.59
CA ASN A 90 -0.90 13.69 -18.71
C ASN A 90 -0.08 14.98 -18.93
N SER A 91 1.12 14.86 -19.46
CA SER A 91 2.04 16.00 -19.62
C SER A 91 1.52 17.09 -20.57
N ASP A 92 0.64 16.72 -21.49
CA ASP A 92 -0.03 17.60 -22.47
C ASP A 92 -1.37 18.16 -21.99
N THR A 93 -1.80 17.79 -20.77
CA THR A 93 -3.08 18.25 -20.20
C THR A 93 -2.88 19.53 -19.41
N ASP A 94 -3.56 20.59 -19.81
CA ASP A 94 -3.64 21.84 -19.05
C ASP A 94 -4.76 21.74 -18.02
N PHE A 95 -4.41 21.51 -16.77
CA PHE A 95 -5.37 21.31 -15.67
C PHE A 95 -4.74 21.74 -14.33
N ASP A 96 -5.52 22.44 -13.53
CA ASP A 96 -5.15 22.86 -12.17
C ASP A 96 -6.07 22.15 -11.14
N PHE A 97 -5.53 21.17 -10.44
CA PHE A 97 -6.25 20.42 -9.40
C PHE A 97 -6.68 21.25 -8.20
N LEU A 98 -6.16 22.46 -8.03
CA LEU A 98 -6.54 23.35 -6.91
C LEU A 98 -7.78 24.16 -7.19
N THR A 99 -8.13 24.36 -8.47
CA THR A 99 -9.19 25.28 -8.89
C THR A 99 -10.24 24.66 -9.81
N GLN A 100 -9.90 23.57 -10.50
CA GLN A 100 -10.78 22.95 -11.50
C GLN A 100 -11.38 21.63 -10.99
N GLY A 101 -12.65 21.40 -11.32
CA GLY A 101 -13.33 20.12 -11.13
C GLY A 101 -12.91 19.12 -12.21
N ILE A 102 -13.00 17.83 -11.86
CA ILE A 102 -12.72 16.73 -12.78
C ILE A 102 -13.79 16.66 -13.88
N GLU A 103 -13.35 16.55 -15.12
CA GLU A 103 -14.22 16.35 -16.27
C GLU A 103 -14.33 14.87 -16.61
N SER A 104 -15.39 14.22 -16.14
CA SER A 104 -15.67 12.82 -16.41
C SER A 104 -16.47 12.63 -17.70
N PHE A 105 -16.35 11.45 -18.30
CA PHE A 105 -17.13 11.05 -19.46
C PHE A 105 -17.29 9.53 -19.54
N ILE A 106 -18.29 9.08 -20.30
CA ILE A 106 -18.55 7.66 -20.54
C ILE A 106 -17.67 7.17 -21.68
N ASP A 107 -16.93 6.10 -21.43
CA ASP A 107 -16.12 5.38 -22.41
C ASP A 107 -16.53 3.89 -22.41
N GLY A 108 -17.45 3.52 -23.29
CA GLY A 108 -18.00 2.17 -23.33
C GLY A 108 -18.73 1.80 -22.04
N ASP A 109 -18.23 0.76 -21.36
CA ASP A 109 -18.78 0.27 -20.08
C ASP A 109 -18.16 0.97 -18.85
N TRP A 110 -17.36 2.01 -19.07
CA TRP A 110 -16.60 2.71 -18.05
C TRP A 110 -16.89 4.20 -18.02
N VAL A 111 -16.67 4.80 -16.85
CA VAL A 111 -16.51 6.24 -16.70
C VAL A 111 -15.04 6.52 -16.42
N THR A 112 -14.48 7.51 -17.10
CA THR A 112 -13.09 7.96 -16.96
C THR A 112 -13.03 9.50 -16.98
N ALA A 113 -11.84 10.08 -16.91
CA ALA A 113 -11.64 11.54 -16.95
C ALA A 113 -10.75 11.96 -18.13
N LYS A 114 -10.85 13.22 -18.52
CA LYS A 114 -10.10 13.80 -19.64
C LYS A 114 -8.67 14.17 -19.21
N GLY A 115 -7.73 13.24 -19.38
CA GLY A 115 -6.30 13.49 -19.17
C GLY A 115 -5.86 13.65 -17.72
N THR A 116 -6.75 13.40 -16.75
CA THR A 116 -6.50 13.45 -15.32
C THR A 116 -6.93 12.16 -14.64
N THR A 117 -6.50 11.95 -13.39
CA THR A 117 -7.16 10.99 -12.48
C THR A 117 -8.65 11.29 -12.38
N LEU A 118 -9.46 10.25 -12.22
CA LEU A 118 -10.91 10.37 -12.13
C LEU A 118 -11.41 10.71 -10.73
N GLY A 119 -10.71 10.22 -9.70
CA GLY A 119 -11.14 10.32 -8.30
C GLY A 119 -12.27 9.36 -7.94
N ALA A 120 -12.47 8.28 -8.71
CA ALA A 120 -13.38 7.20 -8.32
C ALA A 120 -12.90 6.49 -7.04
N ASP A 121 -11.61 6.40 -6.88
CA ASP A 121 -10.91 6.06 -5.66
C ASP A 121 -10.73 7.35 -4.81
N ASN A 122 -11.43 7.60 -3.76
CA ASN A 122 -12.57 6.84 -3.20
C ASN A 122 -13.90 7.62 -3.34
N GLY A 123 -14.00 8.44 -4.39
CA GLY A 123 -15.19 9.28 -4.65
C GLY A 123 -16.48 8.49 -4.85
N MET A 124 -16.40 7.25 -5.35
CA MET A 124 -17.59 6.39 -5.48
C MET A 124 -18.13 5.97 -4.11
N GLY A 125 -17.24 5.66 -3.17
CA GLY A 125 -17.63 5.37 -1.77
C GLY A 125 -18.25 6.61 -1.10
N VAL A 126 -17.65 7.77 -1.28
CA VAL A 126 -18.18 9.04 -0.76
C VAL A 126 -19.56 9.31 -1.33
N ALA A 127 -19.75 9.16 -2.64
CA ALA A 127 -21.05 9.37 -3.30
C ALA A 127 -22.13 8.41 -2.80
N ALA A 128 -21.78 7.15 -2.55
CA ALA A 128 -22.70 6.17 -1.97
C ALA A 128 -23.15 6.58 -0.56
N ILE A 129 -22.22 7.02 0.30
CA ILE A 129 -22.55 7.51 1.64
C ILE A 129 -23.43 8.74 1.57
N MET A 130 -23.11 9.71 0.72
CA MET A 130 -23.94 10.91 0.49
C MET A 130 -25.37 10.54 0.09
N THR A 131 -25.52 9.57 -0.80
CA THR A 131 -26.82 9.10 -1.27
C THR A 131 -27.66 8.49 -0.15
N LEU A 132 -27.05 7.68 0.71
CA LEU A 132 -27.74 7.13 1.88
C LEU A 132 -28.12 8.19 2.89
N LEU A 133 -27.24 9.14 3.19
CA LEU A 133 -27.51 10.24 4.11
C LEU A 133 -28.68 11.11 3.63
N ALA A 134 -28.79 11.36 2.33
CA ALA A 134 -29.87 12.16 1.74
C ALA A 134 -31.17 11.39 1.51
N SER A 135 -31.15 10.06 1.59
CA SER A 135 -32.30 9.21 1.26
C SER A 135 -33.47 9.40 2.25
N LYS A 136 -34.71 9.25 1.72
CA LYS A 136 -35.94 9.30 2.52
C LYS A 136 -36.76 8.00 2.46
N ASP A 137 -36.40 7.11 1.57
CA ASP A 137 -37.14 5.90 1.21
C ASP A 137 -36.31 4.60 1.32
N ILE A 138 -35.06 4.71 1.73
CA ILE A 138 -34.16 3.57 1.94
C ILE A 138 -34.19 3.16 3.42
N SER A 139 -34.47 1.89 3.68
CA SER A 139 -34.42 1.33 5.03
C SER A 139 -32.95 1.08 5.46
N HIS A 140 -32.56 1.57 6.62
CA HIS A 140 -31.21 1.41 7.14
C HIS A 140 -31.16 1.53 8.68
N PRO A 141 -30.16 0.90 9.36
CA PRO A 141 -29.90 1.15 10.77
C PRO A 141 -29.38 2.58 10.98
N ALA A 142 -29.13 2.97 12.22
CA ALA A 142 -28.39 4.21 12.46
C ALA A 142 -27.05 4.19 11.71
N ILE A 143 -26.75 5.28 11.02
CA ILE A 143 -25.56 5.43 10.18
C ILE A 143 -24.66 6.55 10.72
N GLU A 144 -23.38 6.28 10.78
CA GLU A 144 -22.33 7.27 10.97
C GLU A 144 -21.49 7.31 9.70
N GLY A 145 -21.68 8.33 8.87
CA GLY A 145 -20.83 8.60 7.70
C GLY A 145 -19.50 9.18 8.18
N LEU A 146 -18.42 8.45 8.01
CA LEU A 146 -17.05 8.87 8.34
C LEU A 146 -16.29 9.17 7.06
N PHE A 147 -15.97 10.43 6.86
CA PHE A 147 -15.19 10.91 5.72
C PHE A 147 -13.81 11.34 6.20
N THR A 148 -12.80 10.56 5.85
CA THR A 148 -11.41 10.81 6.25
C THR A 148 -10.67 11.68 5.23
N ILE A 149 -9.55 12.27 5.67
CA ILE A 149 -8.68 13.07 4.83
C ILE A 149 -7.30 12.42 4.67
N ASP A 150 -6.57 12.81 3.62
CA ASP A 150 -5.17 12.46 3.38
C ASP A 150 -4.89 10.96 3.45
N GLU A 151 -5.79 10.13 2.90
CA GLU A 151 -5.56 8.68 2.83
C GLU A 151 -4.37 8.36 1.94
N GLU A 152 -4.30 9.01 0.78
CA GLU A 152 -3.40 8.68 -0.33
C GLU A 152 -1.93 9.02 -0.08
N THR A 153 -1.62 9.87 0.88
CA THR A 153 -0.24 10.30 1.14
C THR A 153 0.27 10.01 2.54
N GLY A 154 -0.63 9.82 3.53
CA GLY A 154 -0.16 9.59 4.90
C GLY A 154 -1.19 9.01 5.85
N MET A 155 -2.43 8.84 5.42
CA MET A 155 -3.55 8.39 6.27
C MET A 155 -3.70 9.25 7.53
N THR A 156 -3.35 10.54 7.44
CA THR A 156 -3.31 11.46 8.58
C THR A 156 -4.67 11.58 9.26
N GLY A 157 -5.75 11.62 8.46
CA GLY A 157 -7.10 11.68 8.99
C GLY A 157 -7.44 10.50 9.89
N ALA A 158 -7.13 9.29 9.47
CA ALA A 158 -7.35 8.08 10.26
C ALA A 158 -6.48 8.08 11.54
N PHE A 159 -5.19 8.42 11.42
CA PHE A 159 -4.28 8.49 12.56
C PHE A 159 -4.72 9.50 13.62
N GLU A 160 -5.26 10.63 13.22
CA GLU A 160 -5.64 11.72 14.11
C GLU A 160 -7.15 11.76 14.42
N LEU A 161 -7.92 10.76 13.95
CA LEU A 161 -9.35 10.67 14.22
C LEU A 161 -9.61 10.73 15.73
N GLU A 162 -10.47 11.66 16.15
CA GLU A 162 -10.84 11.82 17.56
C GLU A 162 -11.52 10.54 18.10
N LYS A 163 -11.16 10.19 19.33
CA LYS A 163 -11.79 9.08 20.06
C LYS A 163 -13.10 9.52 20.67
N GLY A 164 -14.06 8.60 20.78
CA GLY A 164 -15.32 8.85 21.47
C GLY A 164 -16.39 9.58 20.66
N ILE A 165 -16.17 9.86 19.38
CA ILE A 165 -17.15 10.52 18.50
C ILE A 165 -18.00 9.52 17.69
N LEU A 166 -17.52 8.30 17.50
CA LEU A 166 -18.23 7.24 16.81
C LEU A 166 -18.83 6.25 17.82
N ASN A 167 -20.04 5.80 17.55
CA ASN A 167 -20.77 4.81 18.38
C ASN A 167 -21.02 3.49 17.63
N GLY A 168 -20.69 3.43 16.33
CA GLY A 168 -20.89 2.25 15.49
C GLY A 168 -20.09 1.06 15.98
N GLU A 169 -20.67 -0.14 15.80
CA GLU A 169 -20.05 -1.42 16.11
C GLU A 169 -19.61 -2.19 14.86
N VAL A 170 -20.19 -1.85 13.70
CA VAL A 170 -19.85 -2.38 12.38
C VAL A 170 -19.30 -1.24 11.55
N LEU A 171 -18.18 -1.47 10.88
CA LEU A 171 -17.60 -0.51 9.93
C LEU A 171 -17.52 -1.13 8.54
N LEU A 172 -18.17 -0.50 7.60
CA LEU A 172 -18.06 -0.81 6.17
C LEU A 172 -17.20 0.26 5.51
N ASN A 173 -15.98 -0.13 5.17
CA ASN A 173 -15.07 0.70 4.37
C ASN A 173 -15.40 0.47 2.90
N LEU A 174 -15.59 1.54 2.12
CA LEU A 174 -16.06 1.47 0.74
C LEU A 174 -14.94 1.77 -0.26
N ASP A 175 -13.75 1.23 0.00
CA ASP A 175 -12.50 1.60 -0.68
C ASP A 175 -11.84 0.45 -1.46
N THR A 176 -12.45 -0.72 -1.49
CA THR A 176 -11.98 -1.85 -2.32
C THR A 176 -12.31 -1.60 -3.79
N GLU A 177 -11.43 -2.01 -4.68
CA GLU A 177 -11.44 -1.66 -6.10
C GLU A 177 -11.88 -2.81 -7.04
N ASP A 178 -12.32 -3.93 -6.48
CA ASP A 178 -12.90 -5.07 -7.21
C ASP A 178 -14.25 -5.44 -6.58
N ASP A 179 -15.30 -5.49 -7.41
CA ASP A 179 -16.68 -5.68 -6.95
C ASP A 179 -17.02 -7.09 -6.46
N ASP A 180 -16.12 -8.04 -6.67
CA ASP A 180 -16.22 -9.42 -6.17
C ASP A 180 -15.33 -9.69 -4.94
N GLU A 181 -14.66 -8.67 -4.39
CA GLU A 181 -13.72 -8.80 -3.30
C GLU A 181 -14.26 -8.23 -1.98
N PHE A 182 -14.08 -9.01 -0.90
CA PHE A 182 -14.24 -8.56 0.48
C PHE A 182 -12.86 -8.60 1.15
N SER A 183 -12.34 -7.43 1.49
CA SER A 183 -11.12 -7.35 2.29
C SER A 183 -11.46 -7.42 3.76
N ILE A 184 -10.82 -8.36 4.48
CA ILE A 184 -11.05 -8.61 5.90
C ILE A 184 -9.81 -8.38 6.76
N GLY A 185 -8.75 -7.88 6.16
CA GLY A 185 -7.50 -7.61 6.86
C GLY A 185 -6.51 -6.83 5.99
N CYS A 186 -5.53 -6.22 6.64
CA CYS A 186 -4.42 -5.55 5.98
C CYS A 186 -3.14 -5.60 6.83
N ALA A 187 -1.99 -5.41 6.20
CA ALA A 187 -0.73 -5.33 6.93
C ALA A 187 -0.49 -3.92 7.45
N GLY A 188 0.02 -3.83 8.67
CA GLY A 188 0.76 -2.68 9.14
C GLY A 188 2.20 -2.72 8.63
N GLY A 189 2.98 -1.70 8.93
CA GLY A 189 4.37 -1.61 8.54
C GLY A 189 5.24 -0.90 9.57
N ILE A 190 6.54 -1.10 9.47
CA ILE A 190 7.56 -0.39 10.25
C ILE A 190 8.87 -0.38 9.46
N ASP A 191 9.53 0.76 9.44
CA ASP A 191 10.84 0.92 8.84
C ASP A 191 11.94 0.59 9.86
N THR A 192 12.94 -0.20 9.45
CA THR A 192 14.17 -0.40 10.20
C THR A 192 15.32 0.24 9.44
N ASN A 193 15.90 1.27 10.03
CA ASN A 193 17.03 2.02 9.48
C ASN A 193 18.28 1.72 10.28
N SER A 194 19.41 1.59 9.61
CA SER A 194 20.69 1.46 10.31
C SER A 194 21.76 2.30 9.67
N GLU A 195 22.72 2.70 10.49
CA GLU A 195 23.90 3.43 10.04
C GLU A 195 25.10 3.11 10.93
N ILE A 196 26.27 2.93 10.30
CA ILE A 196 27.56 2.84 10.98
C ILE A 196 28.61 3.52 10.10
N HIS A 197 29.59 4.17 10.73
CA HIS A 197 30.74 4.77 10.07
C HIS A 197 31.99 3.98 10.39
N PHE A 198 32.60 3.39 9.38
CA PHE A 198 33.91 2.77 9.43
C PHE A 198 34.98 3.75 8.99
N GLN A 199 36.18 3.62 9.52
CA GLN A 199 37.33 4.34 8.97
C GLN A 199 37.80 3.69 7.69
N THR A 200 37.96 4.48 6.62
CA THR A 200 38.56 3.99 5.39
C THR A 200 40.07 3.82 5.57
N THR A 201 40.62 2.80 4.93
CA THR A 201 42.03 2.49 4.91
C THR A 201 42.60 2.56 3.50
N ALA A 202 43.87 2.92 3.36
CA ALA A 202 44.53 2.93 2.05
C ALA A 202 44.55 1.52 1.42
N ILE A 203 44.40 1.45 0.11
CA ILE A 203 44.48 0.21 -0.65
C ILE A 203 45.83 0.14 -1.33
N ASP A 204 46.53 -0.96 -1.10
CA ASP A 204 47.88 -1.19 -1.65
C ASP A 204 47.81 -1.35 -3.19
N SER A 205 48.88 -0.91 -3.87
CA SER A 205 48.96 -0.95 -5.34
C SER A 205 48.98 -2.37 -5.94
N SER A 206 49.14 -3.41 -5.13
CA SER A 206 49.04 -4.81 -5.56
C SER A 206 47.61 -5.33 -5.72
N PHE A 207 46.64 -4.57 -5.26
CA PHE A 207 45.23 -4.90 -5.40
C PHE A 207 44.69 -4.62 -6.80
N HIS A 208 43.55 -5.23 -7.11
CA HIS A 208 42.84 -5.05 -8.38
C HIS A 208 41.44 -4.46 -8.12
N GLY A 209 41.09 -3.40 -8.83
CA GLY A 209 39.78 -2.75 -8.73
C GLY A 209 38.75 -3.36 -9.68
N TYR A 210 37.52 -3.55 -9.19
CA TYR A 210 36.41 -4.05 -9.98
C TYR A 210 35.12 -3.30 -9.69
N THR A 211 34.35 -2.99 -10.74
CA THR A 211 32.94 -2.63 -10.61
C THR A 211 32.08 -3.87 -10.81
N ILE A 212 31.03 -3.98 -10.00
CA ILE A 212 30.05 -5.06 -10.09
C ILE A 212 28.68 -4.42 -10.28
N SER A 213 27.91 -4.91 -11.23
CA SER A 213 26.52 -4.49 -11.43
C SER A 213 25.58 -5.69 -11.42
N VAL A 214 24.51 -5.57 -10.65
CA VAL A 214 23.35 -6.47 -10.63
C VAL A 214 22.17 -5.69 -11.15
N LYS A 215 21.51 -6.11 -12.22
CA LYS A 215 20.38 -5.43 -12.86
C LYS A 215 19.52 -6.40 -13.67
N GLY A 216 18.44 -5.88 -14.27
CA GLY A 216 17.51 -6.68 -15.05
C GLY A 216 16.48 -7.44 -14.20
N LEU A 217 16.41 -7.20 -12.90
CA LEU A 217 15.40 -7.78 -12.01
C LEU A 217 14.04 -7.08 -12.19
N LYS A 218 12.96 -7.83 -11.97
CA LYS A 218 11.58 -7.33 -12.10
C LYS A 218 11.23 -6.30 -11.02
N GLY A 219 11.70 -6.53 -9.81
CA GLY A 219 11.28 -5.73 -8.66
C GLY A 219 9.80 -5.95 -8.32
N GLY A 220 9.16 -4.93 -7.78
CA GLY A 220 7.75 -4.93 -7.40
C GLY A 220 7.52 -4.29 -6.06
N HIS A 221 6.26 -4.32 -5.60
CA HIS A 221 5.87 -3.80 -4.31
C HIS A 221 6.35 -4.75 -3.19
N SER A 222 7.03 -4.21 -2.18
CA SER A 222 7.65 -5.00 -1.11
C SER A 222 6.66 -5.75 -0.21
N GLY A 223 5.38 -5.44 -0.29
CA GLY A 223 4.29 -6.17 0.38
C GLY A 223 3.57 -7.10 -0.59
N MET A 224 2.90 -6.55 -1.59
CA MET A 224 2.02 -7.29 -2.50
C MET A 224 2.75 -8.37 -3.32
N ASP A 225 4.01 -8.12 -3.67
CA ASP A 225 4.80 -9.01 -4.53
C ASP A 225 5.84 -9.84 -3.77
N ILE A 226 5.94 -9.69 -2.45
CA ILE A 226 7.01 -10.34 -1.66
C ILE A 226 6.96 -11.88 -1.73
N HIS A 227 5.78 -12.45 -1.92
CA HIS A 227 5.55 -13.89 -2.02
C HIS A 227 5.92 -14.48 -3.40
N LEU A 228 6.23 -13.63 -4.39
CA LEU A 228 6.52 -14.07 -5.76
C LEU A 228 7.97 -14.53 -5.96
N ASP A 229 8.74 -14.53 -4.90
CA ASP A 229 10.14 -15.03 -4.88
C ASP A 229 11.05 -14.30 -5.89
N ARG A 230 10.80 -13.01 -6.09
CA ARG A 230 11.60 -12.17 -6.98
C ARG A 230 12.97 -11.88 -6.38
N GLY A 231 13.97 -11.74 -7.23
CA GLY A 231 15.32 -11.43 -6.81
C GLY A 231 15.43 -10.08 -6.09
N ASN A 232 16.18 -10.06 -4.98
CA ASN A 232 16.58 -8.84 -4.30
C ASN A 232 18.02 -8.50 -4.69
N ALA A 233 18.22 -7.39 -5.41
CA ALA A 233 19.53 -7.00 -5.93
C ALA A 233 20.60 -6.85 -4.85
N ASN A 234 20.22 -6.38 -3.65
CA ASN A 234 21.14 -6.23 -2.52
C ASN A 234 21.63 -7.57 -1.99
N LYS A 235 20.73 -8.55 -1.89
CA LYS A 235 21.08 -9.91 -1.46
C LYS A 235 21.92 -10.62 -2.51
N ILE A 236 21.63 -10.43 -3.79
CA ILE A 236 22.42 -11.01 -4.90
C ILE A 236 23.81 -10.40 -4.94
N MET A 237 23.94 -9.07 -4.83
CA MET A 237 25.25 -8.39 -4.75
C MET A 237 26.08 -8.93 -3.58
N ASN A 238 25.46 -9.14 -2.45
CA ASN A 238 26.15 -9.68 -1.25
C ASN A 238 26.72 -11.08 -1.46
N ARG A 239 26.10 -11.91 -2.30
CA ARG A 239 26.62 -13.24 -2.66
C ARG A 239 27.92 -13.13 -3.49
N ILE A 240 28.03 -12.11 -4.32
CA ILE A 240 29.28 -11.85 -5.09
C ILE A 240 30.37 -11.32 -4.15
N HIS A 241 30.03 -10.40 -3.25
CA HIS A 241 30.95 -9.92 -2.23
C HIS A 241 31.45 -11.05 -1.34
N LYS A 242 30.64 -12.06 -1.04
CA LYS A 242 31.03 -13.23 -0.24
C LYS A 242 32.19 -13.99 -0.88
N VAL A 243 32.19 -14.16 -2.20
CA VAL A 243 33.33 -14.76 -2.92
C VAL A 243 34.58 -13.91 -2.75
N ALA A 244 34.44 -12.59 -2.83
CA ALA A 244 35.55 -11.66 -2.74
C ALA A 244 36.20 -11.64 -1.32
N MET A 245 35.49 -12.10 -0.27
CA MET A 245 36.06 -12.19 1.08
C MET A 245 37.32 -13.07 1.12
N ASP A 246 37.40 -14.12 0.33
CA ASP A 246 38.56 -15.01 0.26
C ASP A 246 39.79 -14.35 -0.41
N TYR A 247 39.61 -13.15 -0.96
CA TYR A 247 40.60 -12.37 -1.71
C TYR A 247 40.91 -11.01 -1.04
N ASP A 248 40.89 -10.95 0.28
CA ASP A 248 41.16 -9.75 1.09
C ASP A 248 40.30 -8.55 0.64
N LEU A 249 38.97 -8.78 0.51
CA LEU A 249 38.02 -7.81 0.00
C LEU A 249 38.12 -6.46 0.72
N ARG A 250 38.11 -5.41 -0.11
CA ARG A 250 37.95 -4.01 0.31
C ARG A 250 36.72 -3.43 -0.39
N ILE A 251 35.63 -3.27 0.35
CA ILE A 251 34.44 -2.58 -0.20
C ILE A 251 34.74 -1.08 -0.21
N VAL A 252 34.54 -0.46 -1.36
CA VAL A 252 34.74 0.99 -1.56
C VAL A 252 33.39 1.68 -1.62
N GLU A 253 32.50 1.20 -2.49
CA GLU A 253 31.18 1.76 -2.70
C GLU A 253 30.17 0.64 -2.97
N VAL A 254 28.96 0.81 -2.42
CA VAL A 254 27.77 0.04 -2.76
C VAL A 254 26.60 1.00 -2.86
N ASP A 255 25.82 0.89 -3.92
CA ASP A 255 24.59 1.63 -4.14
C ASP A 255 23.52 0.68 -4.65
N GLY A 256 22.67 0.21 -3.76
CA GLY A 256 21.66 -0.80 -4.08
C GLY A 256 20.26 -0.41 -3.61
N GLY A 257 19.30 -0.55 -4.54
CA GLY A 257 17.90 -0.20 -4.31
C GLY A 257 17.62 1.29 -4.33
N SER A 258 16.37 1.66 -4.08
CA SER A 258 15.93 3.07 -4.06
C SER A 258 14.82 3.31 -3.03
N LEU A 259 13.59 2.92 -3.32
CA LEU A 259 12.42 3.16 -2.48
C LEU A 259 12.23 2.04 -1.44
N ARG A 260 11.83 2.41 -0.22
CA ARG A 260 11.59 1.47 0.89
C ARG A 260 10.52 0.43 0.58
N ASN A 261 9.49 0.83 -0.14
CA ASN A 261 8.35 -0.04 -0.49
C ASN A 261 8.53 -0.79 -1.81
N ALA A 262 9.72 -0.77 -2.39
CA ALA A 262 10.05 -1.45 -3.63
C ALA A 262 11.10 -2.54 -3.40
N ILE A 263 10.90 -3.72 -3.99
CA ILE A 263 11.91 -4.77 -4.07
C ILE A 263 13.06 -4.24 -4.94
N PRO A 264 14.31 -4.20 -4.45
CA PRO A 264 15.41 -3.60 -5.18
C PRO A 264 15.73 -4.36 -6.46
N ARG A 265 15.74 -3.63 -7.57
CA ARG A 265 15.96 -4.16 -8.92
C ARG A 265 17.41 -4.11 -9.37
N GLU A 266 18.19 -3.21 -8.78
CA GLU A 266 19.55 -2.92 -9.17
C GLU A 266 20.44 -2.71 -7.94
N SER A 267 21.71 -3.11 -8.07
CA SER A 267 22.77 -2.82 -7.10
C SER A 267 24.09 -2.68 -7.85
N PHE A 268 24.87 -1.69 -7.45
CA PHE A 268 26.18 -1.38 -8.03
C PHE A 268 27.22 -1.33 -6.93
N SER A 269 28.42 -1.83 -7.22
CA SER A 269 29.50 -1.84 -6.25
C SER A 269 30.86 -1.57 -6.91
N LEU A 270 31.75 -0.93 -6.15
CA LEU A 270 33.18 -0.81 -6.43
C LEU A 270 33.93 -1.50 -5.29
N ILE A 271 34.79 -2.42 -5.66
CA ILE A 271 35.62 -3.20 -4.72
C ILE A 271 37.09 -3.26 -5.17
N ALA A 272 37.93 -3.64 -4.23
CA ALA A 272 39.30 -4.08 -4.54
C ALA A 272 39.56 -5.43 -3.88
N VAL A 273 40.33 -6.29 -4.57
CA VAL A 273 40.75 -7.62 -4.12
C VAL A 273 42.23 -7.84 -4.39
N ASN A 274 42.88 -8.76 -3.67
CA ASN A 274 44.33 -9.01 -3.77
C ASN A 274 44.71 -9.99 -4.89
N SER A 275 43.75 -10.55 -5.64
CA SER A 275 44.03 -11.50 -6.72
C SER A 275 42.95 -11.46 -7.79
N THR A 276 43.39 -11.57 -9.06
CA THR A 276 42.50 -11.72 -10.22
C THR A 276 41.78 -13.08 -10.28
N SER A 277 42.22 -14.06 -9.47
CA SER A 277 41.55 -15.38 -9.33
C SER A 277 40.11 -15.25 -8.81
N PHE A 278 39.78 -14.13 -8.16
CA PHE A 278 38.42 -13.78 -7.80
C PHE A 278 37.43 -13.90 -8.96
N LEU A 279 37.84 -13.51 -10.18
CA LEU A 279 36.96 -13.51 -11.36
C LEU A 279 36.42 -14.91 -11.69
N SER A 280 37.29 -15.94 -11.68
CA SER A 280 36.87 -17.29 -12.01
C SER A 280 35.91 -17.89 -10.98
N ASP A 281 36.14 -17.62 -9.69
CA ASP A 281 35.25 -18.08 -8.62
C ASP A 281 33.91 -17.33 -8.62
N ALA A 282 33.97 -16.03 -8.92
CA ALA A 282 32.75 -15.20 -9.05
C ALA A 282 31.88 -15.67 -10.24
N GLU A 283 32.47 -16.05 -11.39
CA GLU A 283 31.72 -16.58 -12.54
C GLU A 283 30.92 -17.82 -12.21
N ILE A 284 31.48 -18.72 -11.38
CA ILE A 284 30.76 -19.92 -10.92
C ILE A 284 29.51 -19.53 -10.13
N VAL A 285 29.66 -18.63 -9.17
CA VAL A 285 28.53 -18.18 -8.33
C VAL A 285 27.52 -17.38 -9.15
N ILE A 286 27.96 -16.57 -10.10
CA ILE A 286 27.06 -15.85 -11.03
C ILE A 286 26.23 -16.84 -11.84
N SER A 287 26.85 -17.90 -12.35
CA SER A 287 26.15 -18.95 -13.09
C SER A 287 25.09 -19.65 -12.21
N ASP A 288 25.46 -19.97 -10.98
CA ASP A 288 24.54 -20.60 -10.02
C ASP A 288 23.33 -19.69 -9.73
N ILE A 289 23.57 -18.40 -9.44
CA ILE A 289 22.52 -17.41 -9.18
C ILE A 289 21.59 -17.31 -10.39
N LYS A 290 22.13 -17.21 -11.61
CA LYS A 290 21.30 -17.13 -12.83
C LYS A 290 20.46 -18.40 -13.03
N ASN A 291 20.98 -19.57 -12.69
CA ASN A 291 20.23 -20.82 -12.75
C ASN A 291 19.11 -20.87 -11.70
N GLU A 292 19.37 -20.41 -10.48
CA GLU A 292 18.34 -20.32 -9.43
C GLU A 292 17.16 -19.42 -9.82
N PHE A 293 17.45 -18.31 -10.48
CA PHE A 293 16.46 -17.29 -10.86
C PHE A 293 15.99 -17.36 -12.32
N ASN A 294 16.31 -18.40 -13.07
CA ASN A 294 16.07 -18.46 -14.52
C ASN A 294 14.60 -18.34 -14.92
N ILE A 295 13.69 -18.76 -14.04
CA ILE A 295 12.22 -18.68 -14.28
C ILE A 295 11.65 -17.36 -13.78
N THR A 296 12.01 -16.97 -12.55
CA THR A 296 11.44 -15.77 -11.92
C THR A 296 12.07 -14.49 -12.45
N GLU A 297 13.36 -14.51 -12.80
CA GLU A 297 14.15 -13.35 -13.23
C GLU A 297 14.95 -13.65 -14.53
N PRO A 298 14.29 -13.94 -15.64
CA PRO A 298 14.98 -14.36 -16.89
C PRO A 298 15.88 -13.28 -17.49
N LEU A 299 15.72 -12.02 -17.08
CA LEU A 299 16.55 -10.89 -17.57
C LEU A 299 17.65 -10.48 -16.57
N LEU A 300 17.88 -11.25 -15.51
CA LEU A 300 18.93 -10.99 -14.54
C LEU A 300 20.30 -10.90 -15.23
N GLU A 301 20.96 -9.79 -15.05
CA GLU A 301 22.31 -9.52 -15.54
C GLU A 301 23.23 -9.20 -14.36
N ILE A 302 24.35 -9.93 -14.29
CA ILE A 302 25.43 -9.69 -13.32
C ILE A 302 26.73 -9.53 -14.10
N VAL A 303 27.36 -8.38 -13.98
CA VAL A 303 28.56 -8.04 -14.73
C VAL A 303 29.65 -7.53 -13.81
N ILE A 304 30.85 -8.07 -13.95
CA ILE A 304 32.09 -7.62 -13.29
C ILE A 304 33.00 -7.02 -14.36
N LYS A 305 33.48 -5.80 -14.13
CA LYS A 305 34.44 -5.10 -15.04
C LYS A 305 35.63 -4.60 -14.25
N GLU A 306 36.80 -4.65 -14.87
CA GLU A 306 37.98 -3.97 -14.31
C GLU A 306 37.72 -2.47 -14.17
N ALA A 307 38.20 -1.91 -13.08
CA ALA A 307 38.13 -0.50 -12.76
C ALA A 307 39.51 0.02 -12.32
N GLU A 308 39.67 1.33 -12.41
CA GLU A 308 40.84 1.99 -11.80
C GLU A 308 40.87 1.62 -10.29
N LEU A 309 42.08 1.30 -9.78
CA LEU A 309 42.27 0.92 -8.40
C LEU A 309 41.92 2.09 -7.49
N PRO A 310 40.91 1.93 -6.58
CA PRO A 310 40.55 2.96 -5.62
C PRO A 310 41.69 3.20 -4.63
N LYS A 311 41.84 4.45 -4.16
CA LYS A 311 42.88 4.82 -3.20
C LYS A 311 42.63 4.31 -1.78
N SER A 312 41.36 4.20 -1.41
CA SER A 312 40.95 3.78 -0.07
C SER A 312 39.58 3.08 -0.10
N GLY A 313 39.29 2.30 0.91
CA GLY A 313 38.04 1.60 1.10
C GLY A 313 37.93 1.09 2.53
N LEU A 314 36.90 0.30 2.82
CA LEU A 314 36.77 -0.38 4.08
C LEU A 314 37.94 -1.36 4.28
N SER A 315 38.36 -1.59 5.52
CA SER A 315 39.26 -2.69 5.82
C SER A 315 38.65 -4.03 5.46
N ASN A 316 39.45 -5.09 5.33
CA ASN A 316 38.90 -6.43 5.11
C ASN A 316 37.95 -6.83 6.27
N ALA A 317 38.34 -6.56 7.51
CA ALA A 317 37.52 -6.86 8.68
C ALA A 317 36.16 -6.13 8.64
N ASP A 318 36.13 -4.86 8.26
CA ASP A 318 34.89 -4.09 8.20
C ASP A 318 34.05 -4.46 6.96
N SER A 319 34.70 -4.78 5.82
CA SER A 319 34.01 -5.36 4.66
C SER A 319 33.30 -6.67 5.03
N ASN A 320 33.93 -7.53 5.80
CA ASN A 320 33.36 -8.79 6.27
C ASN A 320 32.16 -8.55 7.20
N LYS A 321 32.24 -7.55 8.10
CA LYS A 321 31.07 -7.16 8.94
C LYS A 321 29.86 -6.74 8.09
N VAL A 322 30.11 -5.95 7.04
CA VAL A 322 29.04 -5.54 6.09
C VAL A 322 28.39 -6.76 5.46
N ILE A 323 29.18 -7.69 4.92
CA ILE A 323 28.66 -8.88 4.23
C ILE A 323 27.89 -9.76 5.21
N ASP A 324 28.43 -10.05 6.39
CA ASP A 324 27.81 -10.93 7.37
C ASP A 324 26.51 -10.31 7.92
N SER A 325 26.48 -8.99 8.11
CA SER A 325 25.24 -8.31 8.51
C SER A 325 24.14 -8.39 7.44
N ILE A 326 24.49 -8.17 6.17
CA ILE A 326 23.53 -8.29 5.06
C ILE A 326 23.01 -9.72 4.91
N TYR A 327 23.85 -10.74 5.12
CA TYR A 327 23.40 -12.13 5.19
C TYR A 327 22.42 -12.37 6.32
N SER A 328 22.71 -11.82 7.50
CA SER A 328 21.92 -12.00 8.72
C SER A 328 20.58 -11.25 8.68
N ILE A 329 20.47 -10.17 7.91
CA ILE A 329 19.21 -9.44 7.73
C ILE A 329 18.19 -10.34 7.03
N PHE A 330 17.07 -10.61 7.71
CA PHE A 330 15.98 -11.36 7.10
C PHE A 330 15.36 -10.59 5.94
N ASN A 331 15.11 -11.28 4.83
CA ASN A 331 14.43 -10.75 3.65
C ASN A 331 13.50 -11.80 3.06
N GLY A 332 12.24 -11.43 2.81
CA GLY A 332 11.23 -12.32 2.25
C GLY A 332 10.05 -12.55 3.19
N VAL A 333 9.33 -13.64 2.95
CA VAL A 333 8.19 -14.06 3.77
C VAL A 333 8.68 -14.66 5.09
N TYR A 334 8.28 -14.03 6.21
CA TYR A 334 8.66 -14.47 7.57
C TYR A 334 7.63 -15.44 8.14
N LYS A 335 6.34 -15.15 7.95
CA LYS A 335 5.23 -16.00 8.37
C LYS A 335 4.09 -15.96 7.34
N MET A 336 3.43 -17.10 7.17
CA MET A 336 2.16 -17.20 6.46
C MET A 336 0.99 -17.05 7.45
N SER A 337 -0.13 -16.54 6.95
CA SER A 337 -1.37 -16.43 7.74
C SER A 337 -1.84 -17.80 8.23
N GLN A 338 -2.25 -17.84 9.50
CA GLN A 338 -2.85 -19.05 10.08
C GLN A 338 -4.33 -19.18 9.75
N SER A 339 -4.99 -18.10 9.37
CA SER A 339 -6.45 -18.06 9.12
C SER A 339 -6.81 -18.05 7.64
N ILE A 340 -5.93 -17.56 6.75
CA ILE A 340 -6.19 -17.49 5.32
C ILE A 340 -5.05 -18.18 4.57
N LYS A 341 -5.39 -19.27 3.89
CA LYS A 341 -4.41 -20.04 3.11
C LYS A 341 -3.83 -19.21 1.96
N GLY A 342 -2.50 -19.24 1.83
CA GLY A 342 -1.80 -18.54 0.75
C GLY A 342 -1.54 -17.05 1.00
N LEU A 343 -2.06 -16.48 2.09
CA LEU A 343 -1.80 -15.10 2.48
C LEU A 343 -0.50 -15.00 3.30
N VAL A 344 0.33 -14.03 2.97
CA VAL A 344 1.47 -13.63 3.81
C VAL A 344 0.96 -12.87 5.03
N GLU A 345 1.34 -13.31 6.24
CA GLU A 345 1.09 -12.56 7.47
C GLU A 345 2.17 -11.53 7.72
N THR A 346 3.44 -11.96 7.67
CA THR A 346 4.60 -11.15 8.07
C THR A 346 5.72 -11.28 7.05
N SER A 347 6.34 -10.18 6.69
CA SER A 347 7.45 -10.13 5.75
C SER A 347 8.44 -9.02 6.07
N SER A 348 9.63 -9.11 5.49
CA SER A 348 10.65 -8.05 5.52
C SER A 348 11.29 -7.91 4.15
N SER A 349 11.57 -6.68 3.74
CA SER A 349 12.29 -6.37 2.50
C SER A 349 13.47 -5.47 2.79
N LEU A 350 14.68 -5.95 2.46
CA LEU A 350 15.90 -5.14 2.48
C LEU A 350 15.91 -4.25 1.23
N ALA A 351 15.42 -3.04 1.37
CA ALA A 351 15.14 -2.14 0.24
C ALA A 351 16.36 -1.34 -0.21
N ARG A 352 17.22 -0.94 0.71
CA ARG A 352 18.34 -0.04 0.44
C ARG A 352 19.61 -0.49 1.14
N VAL A 353 20.72 -0.53 0.41
CA VAL A 353 22.06 -0.74 0.95
C VAL A 353 22.99 0.29 0.32
N VAL A 354 23.69 1.04 1.17
CA VAL A 354 24.67 2.03 0.74
C VAL A 354 25.96 1.83 1.53
N VAL A 355 27.08 1.80 0.83
CA VAL A 355 28.41 2.02 1.37
C VAL A 355 29.03 3.17 0.58
N ASN A 356 29.43 4.22 1.26
CA ASN A 356 30.09 5.36 0.66
C ASN A 356 30.95 6.10 1.67
N GLU A 357 32.23 6.32 1.36
CA GLU A 357 33.19 7.03 2.21
C GLU A 357 33.22 6.52 3.67
N GLY A 358 33.15 5.20 3.84
CA GLY A 358 33.13 4.55 5.15
C GLY A 358 31.75 4.45 5.83
N LYS A 359 30.77 5.17 5.34
CA LYS A 359 29.39 5.07 5.83
C LYS A 359 28.71 3.83 5.26
N PHE A 360 28.19 2.97 6.13
CA PHE A 360 27.32 1.84 5.77
C PHE A 360 25.92 2.10 6.32
N LEU A 361 24.94 2.07 5.41
CA LEU A 361 23.52 2.35 5.69
C LEU A 361 22.66 1.22 5.13
N THR A 362 21.64 0.81 5.89
CA THR A 362 20.58 -0.05 5.39
C THR A 362 19.20 0.51 5.71
N GLN A 363 18.23 0.25 4.84
CA GLN A 363 16.83 0.53 5.05
C GLN A 363 16.01 -0.70 4.69
N SER A 364 15.20 -1.15 5.64
CA SER A 364 14.29 -2.28 5.47
C SER A 364 12.89 -1.89 5.87
N LEU A 365 11.89 -2.50 5.25
CA LEU A 365 10.49 -2.35 5.60
C LEU A 365 9.92 -3.70 6.01
N GLN A 366 9.43 -3.79 7.23
CA GLN A 366 8.72 -4.95 7.75
C GLN A 366 7.22 -4.71 7.69
N ARG A 367 6.47 -5.75 7.36
CA ARG A 367 5.00 -5.72 7.26
C ARG A 367 4.40 -6.90 7.98
N SER A 368 3.28 -6.67 8.67
CA SER A 368 2.47 -7.73 9.25
C SER A 368 1.04 -7.26 9.52
N SER A 369 0.06 -8.16 9.35
CA SER A 369 -1.30 -7.95 9.85
C SER A 369 -1.39 -8.13 11.37
N VAL A 370 -0.36 -8.69 12.00
CA VAL A 370 -0.25 -8.90 13.45
C VAL A 370 0.89 -8.05 13.99
N ASP A 371 0.58 -7.03 14.78
CA ASP A 371 1.56 -6.04 15.24
C ASP A 371 2.69 -6.67 16.07
N SER A 372 2.41 -7.64 16.94
CA SER A 372 3.45 -8.34 17.68
C SER A 372 4.45 -9.07 16.78
N SER A 373 4.01 -9.66 15.68
CA SER A 373 4.87 -10.27 14.66
C SER A 373 5.65 -9.24 13.84
N LYS A 374 5.04 -8.08 13.57
CA LYS A 374 5.73 -6.96 12.93
C LYS A 374 6.95 -6.52 13.74
N PHE A 375 6.77 -6.32 15.04
CA PHE A 375 7.87 -5.94 15.93
C PHE A 375 8.89 -7.05 16.12
N ASP A 376 8.47 -8.32 16.13
CA ASP A 376 9.39 -9.45 16.23
C ASP A 376 10.39 -9.49 15.06
N VAL A 377 9.89 -9.41 13.82
CA VAL A 377 10.78 -9.40 12.65
C VAL A 377 11.61 -8.11 12.56
N ALA A 378 11.07 -6.96 12.98
CA ALA A 378 11.83 -5.72 13.05
C ALA A 378 12.99 -5.81 14.06
N ASN A 379 12.73 -6.40 15.22
CA ASN A 379 13.76 -6.66 16.23
C ASN A 379 14.83 -7.63 15.71
N SER A 380 14.44 -8.67 14.96
CA SER A 380 15.39 -9.61 14.33
C SER A 380 16.32 -8.90 13.35
N VAL A 381 15.77 -8.06 12.46
CA VAL A 381 16.56 -7.25 11.53
C VAL A 381 17.48 -6.27 12.29
N GLY A 382 16.95 -5.61 13.29
CA GLY A 382 17.72 -4.69 14.12
C GLY A 382 18.88 -5.38 14.86
N ALA A 383 18.67 -6.61 15.36
CA ALA A 383 19.69 -7.39 16.05
C ALA A 383 20.86 -7.73 15.12
N ALA A 384 20.60 -8.10 13.88
CA ALA A 384 21.63 -8.37 12.87
C ALA A 384 22.56 -7.17 12.65
N LEU A 385 22.01 -5.97 12.69
CA LEU A 385 22.76 -4.73 12.49
C LEU A 385 23.45 -4.23 13.76
N LYS A 386 22.81 -4.37 14.91
CA LYS A 386 23.43 -4.06 16.21
C LYS A 386 24.64 -4.94 16.50
N SER A 387 24.68 -6.18 15.99
CA SER A 387 25.79 -7.11 16.19
C SER A 387 27.14 -6.59 15.63
N ILE A 388 27.09 -5.73 14.63
CA ILE A 388 28.27 -5.07 14.05
C ILE A 388 28.53 -3.67 14.63
N GLY A 389 27.73 -3.23 15.61
CA GLY A 389 27.85 -1.92 16.24
C GLY A 389 27.08 -0.80 15.53
N ALA A 390 26.20 -1.10 14.58
CA ALA A 390 25.41 -0.08 13.90
C ALA A 390 24.35 0.53 14.83
N GLN A 391 24.08 1.82 14.64
CA GLN A 391 22.90 2.47 15.20
C GLN A 391 21.69 1.99 14.43
N VAL A 392 20.62 1.62 15.15
CA VAL A 392 19.37 1.11 14.57
C VAL A 392 18.21 1.92 15.10
N GLU A 393 17.38 2.37 14.19
CA GLU A 393 16.15 3.10 14.50
C GLU A 393 14.95 2.46 13.78
N HIS A 394 13.86 2.28 14.51
CA HIS A 394 12.57 1.85 13.96
C HIS A 394 11.65 3.06 13.85
N THR A 395 11.15 3.35 12.66
CA THR A 395 10.34 4.55 12.39
C THR A 395 9.10 4.22 11.55
N GLY A 396 8.17 5.17 11.46
CA GLY A 396 7.03 5.10 10.56
C GLY A 396 6.09 3.92 10.81
N SER A 397 5.99 3.47 12.08
CA SER A 397 5.11 2.34 12.41
C SER A 397 3.65 2.72 12.22
N TYR A 398 2.92 1.84 11.53
CA TYR A 398 1.46 1.89 11.46
C TYR A 398 0.88 0.49 11.70
N PRO A 399 -0.35 0.42 12.29
CA PRO A 399 -0.92 -0.84 12.70
C PRO A 399 -1.48 -1.66 11.54
N GLY A 400 -1.53 -2.97 11.73
CA GLY A 400 -2.25 -3.89 10.87
C GLY A 400 -3.68 -4.13 11.35
N TRP A 401 -4.41 -4.82 10.51
CA TRP A 401 -5.75 -5.34 10.79
C TRP A 401 -5.74 -6.83 10.52
N ALA A 402 -5.69 -7.61 11.60
CA ALA A 402 -5.65 -9.07 11.51
C ALA A 402 -6.99 -9.60 10.97
N PRO A 403 -6.97 -10.51 9.99
CA PRO A 403 -8.19 -11.12 9.47
C PRO A 403 -8.98 -11.84 10.56
N ASN A 404 -10.30 -11.60 10.60
CA ASN A 404 -11.23 -12.34 11.45
C ASN A 404 -12.19 -13.16 10.59
N PRO A 405 -11.91 -14.44 10.32
CA PRO A 405 -12.80 -15.28 9.50
C PRO A 405 -14.16 -15.56 10.16
N ASN A 406 -14.30 -15.28 11.45
CA ASN A 406 -15.54 -15.45 12.22
C ASN A 406 -16.24 -14.09 12.45
N SER A 407 -15.99 -13.10 11.64
CA SER A 407 -16.67 -11.80 11.68
C SER A 407 -18.17 -11.98 11.48
N PRO A 408 -19.03 -11.49 12.39
CA PRO A 408 -20.50 -11.59 12.24
C PRO A 408 -21.01 -10.94 10.96
N ILE A 409 -20.45 -9.79 10.56
CA ILE A 409 -20.87 -9.14 9.32
C ILE A 409 -20.40 -9.91 8.07
N LEU A 410 -19.24 -10.55 8.11
CA LEU A 410 -18.77 -11.42 7.02
C LEU A 410 -19.68 -12.63 6.82
N GLU A 411 -20.12 -13.26 7.92
CA GLU A 411 -21.07 -14.40 7.89
C GLU A 411 -22.40 -14.03 7.25
N ILE A 412 -22.79 -12.76 7.27
CA ILE A 412 -23.98 -12.23 6.58
C ILE A 412 -23.68 -11.91 5.13
N MET A 413 -22.55 -11.23 4.86
CA MET A 413 -22.25 -10.70 3.54
C MET A 413 -21.92 -11.79 2.52
N VAL A 414 -21.19 -12.84 2.88
CA VAL A 414 -20.80 -13.90 1.94
C VAL A 414 -22.00 -14.66 1.37
N PRO A 415 -22.90 -15.24 2.21
CA PRO A 415 -24.09 -15.92 1.68
C PRO A 415 -25.04 -14.98 0.93
N LEU A 416 -25.13 -13.72 1.35
CA LEU A 416 -25.94 -12.72 0.67
C LEU A 416 -25.43 -12.44 -0.76
N TYR A 417 -24.12 -12.29 -0.90
CA TYR A 417 -23.48 -12.07 -2.21
C TYR A 417 -23.74 -13.28 -3.14
N GLU A 418 -23.52 -14.49 -2.63
CA GLU A 418 -23.78 -15.73 -3.39
C GLU A 418 -25.25 -15.82 -3.86
N LYS A 419 -26.18 -15.46 -2.98
CA LYS A 419 -27.62 -15.46 -3.29
C LYS A 419 -27.98 -14.42 -4.36
N MET A 420 -27.40 -13.22 -4.28
CA MET A 420 -27.71 -12.13 -5.20
C MET A 420 -27.10 -12.33 -6.58
N TYR A 421 -25.88 -12.85 -6.66
CA TYR A 421 -25.07 -12.86 -7.90
C TYR A 421 -24.73 -14.25 -8.42
N ASN A 422 -25.06 -15.31 -7.69
CA ASN A 422 -24.79 -16.70 -8.05
C ASN A 422 -23.28 -16.97 -8.32
N GLU A 423 -22.43 -16.27 -7.58
CA GLU A 423 -20.97 -16.41 -7.58
C GLU A 423 -20.43 -16.23 -6.16
N GLN A 424 -19.25 -16.79 -5.88
CA GLN A 424 -18.60 -16.63 -4.59
C GLN A 424 -17.76 -15.37 -4.57
N PRO A 425 -17.88 -14.53 -3.51
CA PRO A 425 -16.97 -13.41 -3.36
C PRO A 425 -15.56 -13.91 -2.99
N ARG A 426 -14.55 -13.18 -3.40
CA ARG A 426 -13.18 -13.40 -2.97
C ARG A 426 -12.96 -12.76 -1.61
N VAL A 427 -12.87 -13.57 -0.57
CA VAL A 427 -12.56 -13.11 0.79
C VAL A 427 -11.06 -13.14 0.98
N GLN A 428 -10.43 -11.98 1.09
CA GLN A 428 -8.98 -11.86 1.18
C GLN A 428 -8.55 -10.75 2.16
N ALA A 429 -7.25 -10.69 2.37
CA ALA A 429 -6.60 -9.59 3.07
C ALA A 429 -5.46 -9.05 2.19
N CYS A 430 -5.20 -7.77 2.31
CA CYS A 430 -4.14 -7.09 1.59
C CYS A 430 -2.84 -7.13 2.40
N HIS A 431 -1.72 -7.50 1.80
CA HIS A 431 -0.41 -7.38 2.46
C HIS A 431 0.22 -6.00 2.22
N ALA A 432 -0.61 -4.96 2.36
CA ALA A 432 -0.26 -3.55 2.30
C ALA A 432 -1.11 -2.78 3.34
N GLY A 433 -0.82 -1.49 3.55
CA GLY A 433 -1.57 -0.66 4.49
C GLY A 433 -2.94 -0.24 3.96
N LEU A 434 -3.93 -0.21 4.83
CA LEU A 434 -5.26 0.37 4.62
C LEU A 434 -5.66 1.17 5.87
N GLU A 435 -6.54 2.14 5.71
CA GLU A 435 -7.07 2.91 6.87
C GLU A 435 -7.71 2.04 7.94
N CYS A 436 -8.31 0.90 7.55
CA CYS A 436 -8.93 -0.04 8.49
C CYS A 436 -7.99 -0.50 9.61
N GLY A 437 -6.69 -0.66 9.35
CA GLY A 437 -5.71 -0.99 10.38
C GLY A 437 -5.63 0.10 11.46
N ILE A 438 -5.56 1.35 11.04
CA ILE A 438 -5.49 2.51 11.92
C ILE A 438 -6.82 2.73 12.64
N LEU A 439 -7.93 2.60 11.93
CA LEU A 439 -9.27 2.73 12.50
C LEU A 439 -9.53 1.66 13.58
N ASN A 440 -9.05 0.44 13.38
CA ASN A 440 -9.13 -0.63 14.37
C ASN A 440 -8.34 -0.31 15.65
N GLU A 441 -7.21 0.37 15.54
CA GLU A 441 -6.43 0.83 16.70
C GLU A 441 -7.14 1.98 17.42
N ARG A 442 -7.73 2.92 16.67
CA ARG A 442 -8.45 4.08 17.24
C ARG A 442 -9.78 3.67 17.92
N TYR A 443 -10.49 2.70 17.35
CA TYR A 443 -11.77 2.15 17.81
C TYR A 443 -11.68 0.63 17.87
N PRO A 444 -11.04 0.05 18.91
CA PRO A 444 -10.88 -1.38 19.05
C PRO A 444 -12.22 -2.12 19.11
N GLY A 445 -12.30 -3.28 18.48
CA GLY A 445 -13.47 -4.14 18.52
C GLY A 445 -14.51 -3.89 17.43
N LEU A 446 -14.24 -3.00 16.49
CA LEU A 446 -15.08 -2.84 15.28
C LEU A 446 -15.09 -4.12 14.46
N ASP A 447 -16.29 -4.52 14.03
CA ASP A 447 -16.46 -5.56 13.01
C ASP A 447 -16.39 -4.91 11.63
N MET A 448 -15.27 -5.10 10.94
CA MET A 448 -14.93 -4.34 9.73
C MET A 448 -14.86 -5.22 8.48
N ILE A 449 -15.39 -4.74 7.37
CA ILE A 449 -15.22 -5.28 6.02
C ILE A 449 -14.98 -4.12 5.07
N SER A 450 -14.09 -4.31 4.10
CA SER A 450 -13.92 -3.40 2.97
C SER A 450 -14.45 -4.03 1.68
N PHE A 451 -15.23 -3.28 0.93
CA PHE A 451 -15.74 -3.66 -0.40
C PHE A 451 -16.04 -2.41 -1.23
N GLY A 452 -16.28 -2.57 -2.53
CA GLY A 452 -16.49 -1.42 -3.41
C GLY A 452 -16.81 -1.80 -4.86
N PRO A 453 -16.97 -0.83 -5.75
CA PRO A 453 -17.11 -1.07 -7.17
C PRO A 453 -15.77 -1.41 -7.83
N THR A 454 -15.81 -1.84 -9.09
CA THR A 454 -14.60 -2.12 -9.88
C THR A 454 -14.00 -0.83 -10.43
N ILE A 455 -12.81 -0.51 -9.96
CA ILE A 455 -11.97 0.60 -10.40
C ILE A 455 -10.69 0.02 -11.00
N LYS A 456 -10.25 0.54 -12.14
CA LYS A 456 -8.98 0.12 -12.77
C LYS A 456 -8.07 1.31 -12.95
N ASN A 457 -6.76 1.05 -12.86
CA ASN A 457 -5.69 2.03 -12.98
C ASN A 457 -5.86 3.25 -12.05
N PRO A 458 -6.21 3.06 -10.76
CA PRO A 458 -6.24 4.17 -9.81
C PRO A 458 -4.87 4.86 -9.78
N HIS A 459 -4.81 6.10 -9.32
CA HIS A 459 -3.58 6.91 -9.23
C HIS A 459 -2.95 7.26 -10.59
N SER A 460 -3.69 7.10 -11.68
CA SER A 460 -3.23 7.32 -13.05
C SER A 460 -4.30 8.09 -13.83
N PRO A 461 -3.92 8.86 -14.88
CA PRO A 461 -4.87 9.47 -15.81
C PRO A 461 -5.73 8.45 -16.61
N ASP A 462 -5.39 7.17 -16.54
CA ASP A 462 -6.17 6.06 -17.09
C ASP A 462 -7.18 5.47 -16.11
N GLU A 463 -7.34 6.07 -14.94
CA GLU A 463 -8.32 5.67 -13.94
C GLU A 463 -9.71 5.62 -14.53
N LYS A 464 -10.41 4.51 -14.26
CA LYS A 464 -11.78 4.29 -14.72
C LYS A 464 -12.57 3.42 -13.77
N VAL A 465 -13.87 3.67 -13.67
CA VAL A 465 -14.81 2.89 -12.86
C VAL A 465 -15.83 2.20 -13.76
N HIS A 466 -16.09 0.92 -13.50
CA HIS A 466 -17.00 0.10 -14.28
C HIS A 466 -18.45 0.42 -13.91
N ILE A 467 -19.26 0.87 -14.90
CA ILE A 467 -20.62 1.39 -14.68
C ILE A 467 -21.52 0.34 -14.01
N ALA A 468 -21.57 -0.88 -14.56
CA ALA A 468 -22.42 -1.93 -14.01
C ALA A 468 -21.99 -2.36 -12.59
N SER A 469 -20.70 -2.28 -12.27
CA SER A 469 -20.20 -2.62 -10.93
C SER A 469 -20.64 -1.60 -9.87
N VAL A 470 -20.86 -0.35 -10.23
CA VAL A 470 -21.38 0.67 -9.31
C VAL A 470 -22.80 0.33 -8.89
N GLU A 471 -23.67 -0.08 -9.83
CA GLU A 471 -25.03 -0.52 -9.51
C GLU A 471 -25.03 -1.80 -8.66
N LYS A 472 -24.18 -2.77 -9.01
CA LYS A 472 -23.99 -4.01 -8.25
C LYS A 472 -23.57 -3.71 -6.81
N PHE A 473 -22.54 -2.89 -6.61
CA PHE A 473 -22.04 -2.45 -5.32
C PHE A 473 -23.13 -1.73 -4.50
N TRP A 474 -23.84 -0.80 -5.12
CA TRP A 474 -24.91 -0.06 -4.47
C TRP A 474 -26.03 -0.97 -3.99
N ASN A 475 -26.55 -1.82 -4.85
CA ASN A 475 -27.61 -2.77 -4.49
C ASN A 475 -27.18 -3.72 -3.39
N PHE A 476 -25.94 -4.19 -3.42
CA PHE A 476 -25.38 -5.05 -2.36
C PHE A 476 -25.27 -4.30 -1.03
N LEU A 477 -24.77 -3.06 -1.03
CA LEU A 477 -24.69 -2.23 0.17
C LEU A 477 -26.07 -2.06 0.82
N LEU A 478 -27.10 -1.78 0.05
CA LEU A 478 -28.47 -1.62 0.56
C LEU A 478 -28.98 -2.91 1.23
N GLU A 479 -28.74 -4.06 0.61
CA GLU A 479 -29.15 -5.36 1.15
C GLU A 479 -28.35 -5.76 2.40
N VAL A 480 -27.09 -5.38 2.51
CA VAL A 480 -26.26 -5.58 3.72
C VAL A 480 -26.83 -4.78 4.89
N LEU A 481 -27.17 -3.50 4.65
CA LEU A 481 -27.63 -2.59 5.70
C LEU A 481 -28.90 -3.09 6.42
N VAL A 482 -29.83 -3.70 5.69
CA VAL A 482 -31.06 -4.23 6.30
C VAL A 482 -30.85 -5.54 7.06
N ARG A 483 -29.68 -6.19 6.90
CA ARG A 483 -29.33 -7.48 7.52
C ARG A 483 -28.26 -7.39 8.60
N VAL A 484 -27.82 -6.21 8.92
CA VAL A 484 -26.86 -5.98 10.01
C VAL A 484 -27.37 -6.64 11.29
N PRO A 485 -26.49 -7.23 12.14
CA PRO A 485 -26.90 -7.87 13.38
C PRO A 485 -27.67 -6.95 14.33
N GLU A 486 -28.52 -7.54 15.14
CA GLU A 486 -29.15 -6.84 16.26
C GLU A 486 -28.12 -6.44 17.32
N LYS A 487 -28.45 -5.40 18.10
CA LYS A 487 -27.63 -4.94 19.23
C LYS A 487 -27.52 -5.99 20.32
#